data_422178c50b76a5629b83777556b4150f
#
_entry.id   422178c50b76a5629b83777556b4150f
#
_cell.length_a   1.000
_cell.length_b   1.000
_cell.length_c   1.000
_cell.angle_alpha   90.00
_cell.angle_beta   90.00
_cell.angle_gamma   90.00
#
_symmetry.space_group_name_H-M   'P 1'
#
loop_
_entity.id
_entity.type
_entity.pdbx_description
1 polymer ?
#
loop_
_entity_poly.entity_id
_entity_poly.type
_entity_poly.pdbx_seq_one_letter_code
_entity_poly.pdbx_strand_id
1 'polypeptide(L)'
;MKNSAVLALFILCFLMSVESTAQQVTTTSKYTYKRGDFNGIGKWYMGREIAYVMGFQGIDWLERSEREKEENVSTLIKNMELQANEIIADIGAGSGYHAFRIAPLVEKGLVYAVDIQAEMLSAIQNTKESKNITNVETILGSEKSVNLTQHSIDKVLMVDVYHEFKFPIEMIASIKNAMKPNGQLFLIEYRAEDLSVPIKKIHKMSEKQAVLEMKAAGFNLKKNIRNLPWQHCMVFEKE
;
A
#
# COMPACT_ATOMS: atom_id res chain seq x y z
N MET A 1 -12.89 73.01 61.12
CA MET A 1 -14.18 72.88 60.37
C MET A 1 -13.91 72.24 59.02
N LYS A 2 -14.70 71.27 58.66
CA LYS A 2 -14.72 70.49 57.44
C LYS A 2 -13.79 69.25 57.39
N ASN A 3 -14.36 68.14 57.80
CA ASN A 3 -13.94 66.72 57.56
C ASN A 3 -14.11 66.42 56.12
N SER A 4 -13.10 65.79 55.50
CA SER A 4 -13.22 65.09 54.19
C SER A 4 -12.82 63.64 54.40
N ALA A 5 -13.83 62.77 54.38
CA ALA A 5 -13.62 61.33 54.41
C ALA A 5 -13.16 60.88 53.03
N VAL A 6 -12.00 60.22 52.99
CA VAL A 6 -11.50 59.50 51.78
C VAL A 6 -12.03 58.09 51.79
N LEU A 7 -12.93 57.80 50.84
CA LEU A 7 -13.47 56.46 50.60
C LEU A 7 -12.49 55.66 49.76
N ALA A 8 -11.80 54.70 50.39
CA ALA A 8 -10.91 53.77 49.71
C ALA A 8 -11.73 52.66 49.10
N LEU A 9 -11.81 52.65 47.75
CA LEU A 9 -12.47 51.62 47.00
C LEU A 9 -11.48 50.47 46.74
N PHE A 10 -11.65 49.35 47.47
CA PHE A 10 -10.91 48.11 47.19
C PHE A 10 -11.52 47.44 45.98
N ILE A 11 -10.85 47.49 44.82
CA ILE A 11 -11.17 46.67 43.65
C ILE A 11 -10.48 45.32 43.85
N LEU A 12 -11.26 44.31 44.19
CA LEU A 12 -10.84 42.92 44.28
C LEU A 12 -10.81 42.32 42.85
N CYS A 13 -9.64 42.31 42.19
CA CYS A 13 -9.44 41.60 40.93
C CYS A 13 -9.43 40.11 41.20
N PHE A 14 -10.53 39.44 40.90
CA PHE A 14 -10.62 37.98 40.88
C PHE A 14 -9.96 37.49 39.58
N LEU A 15 -8.68 37.10 39.67
CA LEU A 15 -7.99 36.40 38.57
C LEU A 15 -8.53 34.97 38.48
N MET A 16 -9.48 34.77 37.61
CA MET A 16 -9.83 33.42 37.16
C MET A 16 -8.71 32.86 36.28
N SER A 17 -7.83 32.06 36.86
CA SER A 17 -6.92 31.20 36.10
C SER A 17 -7.74 30.12 35.37
N VAL A 18 -7.94 30.34 34.08
CA VAL A 18 -8.46 29.27 33.18
C VAL A 18 -7.31 28.31 32.97
N GLU A 19 -7.31 27.23 33.74
CA GLU A 19 -6.45 26.08 33.44
C GLU A 19 -6.96 25.43 32.13
N SER A 20 -6.28 25.79 31.03
CA SER A 20 -6.45 25.09 29.76
C SER A 20 -5.84 23.71 29.91
N THR A 21 -6.65 22.74 30.29
CA THR A 21 -6.29 21.33 30.16
C THR A 21 -6.17 21.01 28.69
N ALA A 22 -4.96 21.16 28.16
CA ALA A 22 -4.59 20.59 26.88
C ALA A 22 -4.74 19.07 27.00
N GLN A 23 -5.84 18.54 26.48
CA GLN A 23 -6.06 17.12 26.32
C GLN A 23 -4.96 16.60 25.39
N GLN A 24 -3.91 16.02 25.97
CA GLN A 24 -2.93 15.25 25.22
C GLN A 24 -3.68 14.12 24.53
N VAL A 25 -3.97 14.29 23.23
CA VAL A 25 -4.40 13.19 22.36
C VAL A 25 -3.20 12.26 22.29
N THR A 26 -3.17 11.28 23.19
CA THR A 26 -2.28 10.13 23.07
C THR A 26 -2.72 9.37 21.81
N THR A 27 -2.12 9.69 20.67
CA THR A 27 -2.19 8.85 19.48
C THR A 27 -1.52 7.52 19.83
N THR A 28 -2.32 6.57 20.31
CA THR A 28 -1.88 5.18 20.45
C THR A 28 -1.35 4.75 19.09
N SER A 29 -0.05 4.49 19.01
CA SER A 29 0.59 4.01 17.79
C SER A 29 -0.17 2.78 17.32
N LYS A 30 -0.73 2.82 16.10
CA LYS A 30 -1.42 1.67 15.48
C LYS A 30 -0.45 0.50 15.18
N TYR A 31 0.83 0.70 15.42
CA TYR A 31 1.89 -0.27 15.27
C TYR A 31 2.40 -0.70 16.64
N THR A 32 2.72 -1.99 16.77
CA THR A 32 3.41 -2.53 17.95
C THR A 32 4.77 -3.07 17.54
N TYR A 33 5.69 -3.17 18.50
CA TYR A 33 7.05 -3.62 18.25
C TYR A 33 7.39 -4.75 19.21
N LYS A 34 7.76 -5.89 18.68
CA LYS A 34 8.24 -7.04 19.45
C LYS A 34 9.06 -7.96 18.55
N ARG A 35 9.93 -8.74 19.13
CA ARG A 35 10.66 -9.77 18.39
C ARG A 35 9.67 -10.79 17.81
N GLY A 36 9.87 -11.19 16.55
CA GLY A 36 9.05 -12.15 15.83
C GLY A 36 9.86 -13.08 14.95
N ASP A 37 9.46 -13.25 13.70
CA ASP A 37 10.13 -14.10 12.72
C ASP A 37 11.52 -13.55 12.34
N PHE A 38 12.47 -14.43 12.00
CA PHE A 38 13.79 -14.03 11.50
C PHE A 38 13.71 -13.19 10.21
N ASN A 39 12.70 -13.44 9.39
CA ASN A 39 12.44 -12.69 8.15
C ASN A 39 11.46 -11.52 8.34
N GLY A 40 11.15 -11.13 9.59
CA GLY A 40 10.28 -10.02 9.94
C GLY A 40 11.07 -8.85 10.51
N ILE A 41 10.52 -7.63 10.38
CA ILE A 41 11.15 -6.40 10.87
C ILE A 41 10.88 -6.11 12.35
N GLY A 42 10.20 -7.02 13.08
CA GLY A 42 9.81 -6.81 14.48
C GLY A 42 8.71 -5.76 14.67
N LYS A 43 8.14 -5.25 13.59
CA LYS A 43 7.02 -4.29 13.59
C LYS A 43 5.74 -5.02 13.21
N TRP A 44 4.67 -4.77 13.97
CA TRP A 44 3.39 -5.46 13.85
C TRP A 44 2.26 -4.48 13.55
N TYR A 45 1.37 -4.91 12.67
CA TYR A 45 0.15 -4.20 12.34
C TYR A 45 -1.05 -5.15 12.42
N MET A 46 -2.05 -4.80 13.22
CA MET A 46 -3.30 -5.55 13.41
C MET A 46 -3.11 -7.06 13.65
N GLY A 47 -2.05 -7.42 14.42
CA GLY A 47 -1.73 -8.81 14.79
C GLY A 47 -0.81 -9.55 13.82
N ARG A 48 -0.46 -8.97 12.69
CA ARG A 48 0.50 -9.49 11.71
C ARG A 48 1.86 -8.80 11.87
N GLU A 49 2.94 -9.56 11.82
CA GLU A 49 4.28 -9.02 11.66
C GLU A 49 4.53 -8.64 10.20
N ILE A 50 5.22 -7.53 10.00
CA ILE A 50 5.62 -7.05 8.68
C ILE A 50 6.90 -7.77 8.26
N ALA A 51 6.92 -8.30 7.03
CA ALA A 51 8.09 -8.97 6.49
C ALA A 51 9.20 -7.98 6.10
N TYR A 52 10.45 -8.45 6.02
CA TYR A 52 11.50 -7.71 5.34
C TYR A 52 11.17 -7.58 3.85
N VAL A 53 11.44 -6.39 3.31
CA VAL A 53 11.34 -6.12 1.86
C VAL A 53 12.36 -6.98 1.12
N MET A 54 11.94 -7.62 0.03
CA MET A 54 12.85 -8.31 -0.88
C MET A 54 13.74 -7.27 -1.59
N GLY A 55 15.06 -7.36 -1.39
CA GLY A 55 16.02 -6.48 -2.05
C GLY A 55 16.14 -6.77 -3.56
N PHE A 56 16.64 -5.78 -4.32
CA PHE A 56 16.82 -5.90 -5.76
C PHE A 56 17.71 -7.08 -6.19
N GLN A 57 18.55 -7.61 -5.30
CA GLN A 57 19.33 -8.83 -5.53
C GLN A 57 18.46 -10.06 -5.81
N GLY A 58 17.19 -10.00 -5.42
CA GLY A 58 16.20 -11.04 -5.70
C GLY A 58 15.50 -10.89 -7.07
N ILE A 59 15.95 -10.00 -7.95
CA ILE A 59 15.27 -9.70 -9.22
C ILE A 59 15.10 -10.94 -10.12
N ASP A 60 16.07 -11.86 -10.12
CA ASP A 60 16.02 -13.10 -10.90
C ASP A 60 14.86 -14.02 -10.45
N TRP A 61 14.51 -13.97 -9.16
CA TRP A 61 13.33 -14.67 -8.64
C TRP A 61 12.04 -14.16 -9.28
N LEU A 62 11.93 -12.85 -9.55
CA LEU A 62 10.77 -12.24 -10.19
C LEU A 62 10.62 -12.64 -11.66
N GLU A 63 11.70 -13.02 -12.32
CA GLU A 63 11.74 -13.39 -13.74
C GLU A 63 11.83 -14.91 -13.98
N ARG A 64 11.67 -15.74 -12.92
CA ARG A 64 11.76 -17.20 -13.03
C ARG A 64 10.74 -17.78 -14.00
N SER A 65 11.14 -18.77 -14.77
CA SER A 65 10.29 -19.41 -15.80
C SER A 65 9.05 -20.12 -15.25
N GLU A 66 9.13 -20.59 -13.99
CA GLU A 66 8.06 -21.32 -13.30
C GLU A 66 6.91 -20.41 -12.88
N ARG A 67 7.09 -19.09 -12.88
CA ARG A 67 6.13 -18.12 -12.35
C ARG A 67 4.73 -18.24 -12.97
N GLU A 68 4.64 -18.48 -14.27
CA GLU A 68 3.33 -18.68 -14.92
C GLU A 68 2.62 -19.94 -14.41
N LYS A 69 3.34 -21.02 -14.13
CA LYS A 69 2.78 -22.25 -13.56
C LYS A 69 2.36 -22.08 -12.10
N GLU A 70 3.12 -21.32 -11.33
CA GLU A 70 2.95 -21.12 -9.89
C GLU A 70 1.90 -20.07 -9.55
N GLU A 71 1.86 -18.97 -10.31
CA GLU A 71 1.06 -17.78 -10.04
C GLU A 71 -0.04 -17.58 -11.09
N ASN A 72 0.12 -18.11 -12.32
CA ASN A 72 -0.79 -17.96 -13.46
C ASN A 72 -1.07 -16.48 -13.78
N VAL A 73 0.01 -15.74 -14.04
CA VAL A 73 -0.02 -14.28 -14.29
C VAL A 73 -0.94 -13.93 -15.46
N SER A 74 -1.01 -14.78 -16.48
CA SER A 74 -1.93 -14.60 -17.62
C SER A 74 -3.40 -14.58 -17.16
N THR A 75 -3.76 -15.42 -16.19
CA THR A 75 -5.11 -15.44 -15.61
C THR A 75 -5.32 -14.23 -14.67
N LEU A 76 -4.32 -13.85 -13.89
CA LEU A 76 -4.38 -12.63 -13.08
C LEU A 76 -4.70 -11.40 -13.94
N ILE A 77 -3.98 -11.22 -15.03
CA ILE A 77 -4.19 -10.06 -15.93
C ILE A 77 -5.59 -10.11 -16.57
N LYS A 78 -6.09 -11.28 -16.95
CA LYS A 78 -7.49 -11.44 -17.43
C LYS A 78 -8.51 -11.05 -16.36
N ASN A 79 -8.27 -11.42 -15.09
CA ASN A 79 -9.14 -11.05 -13.97
C ASN A 79 -9.24 -9.53 -13.76
N MET A 80 -8.24 -8.76 -14.22
CA MET A 80 -8.26 -7.31 -14.12
C MET A 80 -9.22 -6.65 -15.11
N GLU A 81 -9.67 -7.34 -16.18
CA GLU A 81 -10.65 -6.81 -17.15
C GLU A 81 -10.24 -5.42 -17.68
N LEU A 82 -8.96 -5.31 -18.11
CA LEU A 82 -8.35 -4.04 -18.51
C LEU A 82 -9.01 -3.43 -19.75
N GLN A 83 -9.14 -2.09 -19.75
CA GLN A 83 -9.57 -1.32 -20.90
C GLN A 83 -8.40 -0.55 -21.50
N ALA A 84 -8.40 -0.39 -22.83
CA ALA A 84 -7.26 0.18 -23.57
C ALA A 84 -6.82 1.59 -23.11
N ASN A 85 -7.70 2.36 -22.50
CA ASN A 85 -7.46 3.75 -22.06
C ASN A 85 -7.29 3.89 -20.55
N GLU A 86 -7.20 2.79 -19.80
CA GLU A 86 -7.03 2.84 -18.33
C GLU A 86 -5.61 3.22 -17.93
N ILE A 87 -5.52 3.87 -16.78
CA ILE A 87 -4.26 4.17 -16.10
C ILE A 87 -4.11 3.21 -14.92
N ILE A 88 -3.06 2.40 -14.98
CA ILE A 88 -2.78 1.34 -14.01
C ILE A 88 -1.57 1.73 -13.15
N ALA A 89 -1.61 1.42 -11.86
CA ALA A 89 -0.44 1.51 -11.00
C ALA A 89 -0.07 0.11 -10.50
N ASP A 90 1.12 -0.35 -10.89
CA ASP A 90 1.78 -1.56 -10.38
C ASP A 90 2.67 -1.15 -9.22
N ILE A 91 2.24 -1.45 -7.98
CA ILE A 91 2.90 -1.02 -6.75
C ILE A 91 3.80 -2.13 -6.21
N GLY A 92 5.07 -1.82 -6.00
CA GLY A 92 6.13 -2.80 -5.79
C GLY A 92 6.42 -3.54 -7.09
N ALA A 93 6.61 -2.77 -8.18
CA ALA A 93 6.71 -3.29 -9.53
C ALA A 93 7.91 -4.22 -9.75
N GLY A 94 8.94 -4.15 -8.89
CA GLY A 94 10.14 -4.97 -8.97
C GLY A 94 10.83 -4.88 -10.32
N SER A 95 10.94 -5.99 -11.05
CA SER A 95 11.51 -6.03 -12.40
C SER A 95 10.59 -5.45 -13.50
N GLY A 96 9.34 -5.07 -13.15
CA GLY A 96 8.32 -4.69 -14.13
C GLY A 96 7.59 -5.88 -14.76
N TYR A 97 7.71 -7.06 -14.17
CA TYR A 97 7.15 -8.31 -14.72
C TYR A 97 5.67 -8.19 -15.09
N HIS A 98 4.84 -7.58 -14.23
CA HIS A 98 3.43 -7.33 -14.49
C HIS A 98 3.23 -6.09 -15.36
N ALA A 99 3.93 -4.99 -15.07
CA ALA A 99 3.82 -3.74 -15.81
C ALA A 99 3.99 -3.95 -17.32
N PHE A 100 5.00 -4.71 -17.76
CA PHE A 100 5.26 -4.98 -19.18
C PHE A 100 4.24 -5.92 -19.83
N ARG A 101 3.54 -6.75 -19.05
CA ARG A 101 2.45 -7.60 -19.55
C ARG A 101 1.12 -6.85 -19.63
N ILE A 102 0.94 -5.84 -18.79
CA ILE A 102 -0.23 -4.95 -18.78
C ILE A 102 -0.14 -3.91 -19.89
N ALA A 103 1.04 -3.33 -20.13
CA ALA A 103 1.24 -2.24 -21.08
C ALA A 103 0.62 -2.46 -22.48
N PRO A 104 0.74 -3.63 -23.13
CA PRO A 104 0.10 -3.86 -24.43
C PRO A 104 -1.42 -3.87 -24.39
N LEU A 105 -2.04 -4.06 -23.23
CA LEU A 105 -3.49 -4.14 -23.05
C LEU A 105 -4.11 -2.78 -22.74
N VAL A 106 -3.29 -1.80 -22.37
CA VAL A 106 -3.69 -0.42 -22.11
C VAL A 106 -2.96 0.53 -23.10
N GLU A 107 -3.04 0.24 -24.38
CA GLU A 107 -2.28 0.92 -25.44
C GLU A 107 -2.56 2.42 -25.58
N LYS A 108 -3.74 2.88 -25.13
CA LYS A 108 -4.17 4.30 -25.08
C LYS A 108 -4.12 4.86 -23.66
N GLY A 109 -3.69 4.07 -22.71
CA GLY A 109 -3.54 4.39 -21.30
C GLY A 109 -2.07 4.43 -20.89
N LEU A 110 -1.82 4.15 -19.62
CA LEU A 110 -0.50 4.23 -19.02
C LEU A 110 -0.35 3.23 -17.89
N VAL A 111 0.84 2.68 -17.69
CA VAL A 111 1.20 1.90 -16.52
C VAL A 111 2.26 2.65 -15.73
N TYR A 112 1.94 3.03 -14.50
CA TYR A 112 2.92 3.50 -13.53
C TYR A 112 3.53 2.28 -12.82
N ALA A 113 4.82 2.04 -13.03
CA ALA A 113 5.61 1.06 -12.30
C ALA A 113 6.24 1.76 -11.08
N VAL A 114 5.66 1.53 -9.90
CA VAL A 114 6.06 2.21 -8.65
C VAL A 114 6.89 1.25 -7.81
N ASP A 115 8.09 1.66 -7.43
CA ASP A 115 8.93 0.90 -6.50
C ASP A 115 9.69 1.86 -5.56
N ILE A 116 10.11 1.37 -4.40
CA ILE A 116 10.92 2.14 -3.44
C ILE A 116 12.42 1.98 -3.70
N GLN A 117 12.82 1.02 -4.53
CA GLN A 117 14.21 0.70 -4.85
C GLN A 117 14.57 1.26 -6.23
N ALA A 118 15.49 2.22 -6.27
CA ALA A 118 15.94 2.86 -7.51
C ALA A 118 16.56 1.86 -8.50
N GLU A 119 17.18 0.79 -7.99
CA GLU A 119 17.78 -0.28 -8.79
C GLU A 119 16.72 -1.08 -9.56
N MET A 120 15.56 -1.35 -8.94
CA MET A 120 14.41 -1.98 -9.62
C MET A 120 13.89 -1.08 -10.75
N LEU A 121 13.71 0.21 -10.46
CA LEU A 121 13.26 1.18 -11.48
C LEU A 121 14.27 1.33 -12.63
N SER A 122 15.57 1.26 -12.34
CA SER A 122 16.60 1.27 -13.37
C SER A 122 16.51 0.04 -14.28
N ALA A 123 16.24 -1.14 -13.74
CA ALA A 123 16.02 -2.37 -14.52
C ALA A 123 14.78 -2.25 -15.42
N ILE A 124 13.69 -1.67 -14.90
CA ILE A 124 12.47 -1.38 -15.69
C ILE A 124 12.81 -0.41 -16.83
N GLN A 125 13.53 0.68 -16.55
CA GLN A 125 13.88 1.68 -17.56
C GLN A 125 14.73 1.07 -18.68
N ASN A 126 15.74 0.26 -18.35
CA ASN A 126 16.56 -0.44 -19.34
C ASN A 126 15.73 -1.39 -20.22
N THR A 127 14.78 -2.12 -19.63
CA THR A 127 13.89 -3.01 -20.36
C THR A 127 12.95 -2.23 -21.27
N LYS A 128 12.37 -1.15 -20.78
CA LYS A 128 11.51 -0.24 -21.53
C LYS A 128 12.21 0.32 -22.77
N GLU A 129 13.44 0.80 -22.62
CA GLU A 129 14.24 1.33 -23.72
C GLU A 129 14.59 0.24 -24.75
N SER A 130 15.07 -0.91 -24.30
CA SER A 130 15.47 -2.02 -25.19
C SER A 130 14.29 -2.59 -26.01
N LYS A 131 13.07 -2.52 -25.47
CA LYS A 131 11.85 -3.02 -26.12
C LYS A 131 10.99 -1.93 -26.76
N ASN A 132 11.43 -0.66 -26.73
CA ASN A 132 10.70 0.50 -27.24
C ASN A 132 9.27 0.63 -26.65
N ILE A 133 9.12 0.36 -25.34
CA ILE A 133 7.84 0.48 -24.65
C ILE A 133 7.64 1.93 -24.20
N THR A 134 6.57 2.59 -24.67
CA THR A 134 6.34 4.02 -24.43
C THR A 134 5.31 4.33 -23.36
N ASN A 135 4.44 3.38 -23.03
CA ASN A 135 3.33 3.56 -22.08
C ASN A 135 3.57 2.88 -20.73
N VAL A 136 4.81 2.84 -20.28
CA VAL A 136 5.21 2.50 -18.91
C VAL A 136 6.03 3.66 -18.36
N GLU A 137 5.71 4.16 -17.18
CA GLU A 137 6.46 5.19 -16.47
C GLU A 137 6.92 4.67 -15.10
N THR A 138 8.19 4.90 -14.78
CA THR A 138 8.78 4.53 -13.50
C THR A 138 8.58 5.64 -12.47
N ILE A 139 8.11 5.30 -11.29
CA ILE A 139 7.91 6.26 -10.19
C ILE A 139 8.65 5.76 -8.95
N LEU A 140 9.55 6.58 -8.43
CA LEU A 140 10.18 6.31 -7.14
C LEU A 140 9.20 6.65 -6.02
N GLY A 141 8.70 5.61 -5.38
CA GLY A 141 7.88 5.70 -4.18
C GLY A 141 8.73 5.92 -2.91
N SER A 142 8.08 5.89 -1.78
CA SER A 142 8.71 5.87 -0.47
C SER A 142 8.04 4.82 0.40
N GLU A 143 8.54 4.57 1.61
CA GLU A 143 7.89 3.65 2.57
C GLU A 143 6.45 4.06 2.94
N LYS A 144 6.00 5.28 2.63
CA LYS A 144 4.71 5.85 3.03
C LYS A 144 3.87 6.42 1.90
N SER A 145 4.43 6.54 0.69
CA SER A 145 3.76 7.22 -0.42
C SER A 145 4.13 6.58 -1.75
N VAL A 146 3.12 6.40 -2.61
CA VAL A 146 3.30 5.99 -4.00
C VAL A 146 3.73 7.14 -4.92
N ASN A 147 3.70 8.39 -4.43
CA ASN A 147 4.05 9.61 -5.17
C ASN A 147 3.28 9.80 -6.49
N LEU A 148 2.06 9.31 -6.55
CA LEU A 148 1.16 9.46 -7.70
C LEU A 148 0.18 10.61 -7.49
N THR A 149 -0.27 11.20 -8.60
CA THR A 149 -1.27 12.28 -8.61
C THR A 149 -2.61 11.79 -8.05
N GLN A 150 -3.27 12.64 -7.28
CA GLN A 150 -4.59 12.36 -6.74
C GLN A 150 -5.62 12.08 -7.85
N HIS A 151 -6.48 11.06 -7.63
CA HIS A 151 -7.58 10.69 -8.52
C HIS A 151 -7.18 10.42 -9.98
N SER A 152 -5.97 9.89 -10.20
CA SER A 152 -5.44 9.61 -11.52
C SER A 152 -5.54 8.14 -11.95
N ILE A 153 -5.65 7.19 -11.02
CA ILE A 153 -5.49 5.76 -11.23
C ILE A 153 -6.84 5.05 -11.33
N ASP A 154 -7.05 4.28 -12.40
CA ASP A 154 -8.23 3.43 -12.59
C ASP A 154 -8.12 2.12 -11.82
N LYS A 155 -6.98 1.43 -11.92
CA LYS A 155 -6.73 0.18 -11.20
C LYS A 155 -5.35 0.18 -10.58
N VAL A 156 -5.29 -0.31 -9.36
CA VAL A 156 -4.04 -0.56 -8.63
C VAL A 156 -3.82 -2.06 -8.56
N LEU A 157 -2.61 -2.50 -8.88
CA LEU A 157 -2.14 -3.87 -8.70
C LEU A 157 -1.06 -3.90 -7.61
N MET A 158 -1.20 -4.80 -6.66
CA MET A 158 -0.19 -5.14 -5.66
C MET A 158 -0.03 -6.67 -5.67
N VAL A 159 1.16 -7.17 -6.05
CA VAL A 159 1.43 -8.61 -6.10
C VAL A 159 2.56 -8.95 -5.14
N ASP A 160 2.22 -9.71 -4.11
CA ASP A 160 3.16 -10.22 -3.11
C ASP A 160 4.06 -9.12 -2.49
N VAL A 161 3.48 -7.95 -2.24
CA VAL A 161 4.21 -6.76 -1.75
C VAL A 161 3.58 -6.13 -0.51
N TYR A 162 2.27 -6.24 -0.33
CA TYR A 162 1.60 -5.56 0.78
C TYR A 162 2.07 -6.05 2.15
N HIS A 163 2.39 -7.32 2.27
CA HIS A 163 2.91 -7.91 3.51
C HIS A 163 4.28 -7.34 3.92
N GLU A 164 4.98 -6.66 3.01
CA GLU A 164 6.27 -6.00 3.22
C GLU A 164 6.16 -4.50 3.55
N PHE A 165 4.96 -3.90 3.43
CA PHE A 165 4.81 -2.46 3.69
C PHE A 165 5.13 -2.12 5.14
N LYS A 166 6.24 -1.40 5.34
CA LYS A 166 6.70 -0.96 6.67
C LYS A 166 5.72 0.00 7.34
N PHE A 167 4.97 0.77 6.56
CA PHE A 167 3.95 1.71 7.00
C PHE A 167 2.64 1.47 6.21
N PRO A 168 1.94 0.34 6.44
CA PRO A 168 0.76 -0.03 5.65
C PRO A 168 -0.37 1.00 5.73
N ILE A 169 -0.58 1.66 6.87
CA ILE A 169 -1.62 2.68 7.03
C ILE A 169 -1.37 3.85 6.08
N GLU A 170 -0.16 4.40 6.12
CA GLU A 170 0.25 5.56 5.33
C GLU A 170 0.30 5.23 3.85
N MET A 171 0.84 4.06 3.49
CA MET A 171 0.96 3.62 2.12
C MET A 171 -0.43 3.39 1.49
N ILE A 172 -1.35 2.68 2.17
CA ILE A 172 -2.69 2.46 1.65
C ILE A 172 -3.49 3.76 1.58
N ALA A 173 -3.29 4.69 2.51
CA ALA A 173 -3.88 6.04 2.41
C ALA A 173 -3.39 6.79 1.16
N SER A 174 -2.09 6.73 0.86
CA SER A 174 -1.51 7.31 -0.36
C SER A 174 -2.07 6.66 -1.63
N ILE A 175 -2.16 5.31 -1.67
CA ILE A 175 -2.78 4.57 -2.77
C ILE A 175 -4.25 4.98 -2.95
N LYS A 176 -5.03 5.00 -1.85
CA LYS A 176 -6.44 5.40 -1.87
C LYS A 176 -6.64 6.81 -2.44
N ASN A 177 -5.74 7.74 -2.09
CA ASN A 177 -5.77 9.11 -2.61
C ASN A 177 -5.47 9.17 -4.12
N ALA A 178 -4.53 8.36 -4.62
CA ALA A 178 -4.20 8.29 -6.04
C ALA A 178 -5.30 7.67 -6.91
N MET A 179 -6.09 6.75 -6.36
CA MET A 179 -7.17 6.08 -7.10
C MET A 179 -8.31 7.03 -7.41
N LYS A 180 -8.90 6.91 -8.60
CA LYS A 180 -10.18 7.53 -8.97
C LYS A 180 -11.33 7.07 -8.03
N PRO A 181 -12.45 7.79 -7.96
CA PRO A 181 -13.58 7.38 -7.10
C PRO A 181 -14.06 5.94 -7.31
N ASN A 182 -14.15 5.50 -8.57
CA ASN A 182 -14.56 4.14 -8.96
C ASN A 182 -13.39 3.20 -9.24
N GLY A 183 -12.17 3.58 -8.83
CA GLY A 183 -10.97 2.78 -9.03
C GLY A 183 -11.02 1.48 -8.25
N GLN A 184 -10.37 0.45 -8.77
CA GLN A 184 -10.28 -0.87 -8.14
C GLN A 184 -8.85 -1.16 -7.68
N LEU A 185 -8.75 -1.81 -6.52
CA LEU A 185 -7.48 -2.29 -5.99
C LEU A 185 -7.46 -3.81 -6.04
N PHE A 186 -6.50 -4.36 -6.78
CA PHE A 186 -6.20 -5.79 -6.88
C PHE A 186 -5.07 -6.11 -5.90
N LEU A 187 -5.40 -6.80 -4.82
CA LEU A 187 -4.45 -7.30 -3.83
C LEU A 187 -4.24 -8.78 -4.05
N ILE A 188 -3.05 -9.13 -4.49
CA ILE A 188 -2.62 -10.50 -4.79
C ILE A 188 -1.58 -10.89 -3.74
N GLU A 189 -1.86 -11.94 -2.99
CA GLU A 189 -0.99 -12.40 -1.92
C GLU A 189 -1.00 -13.92 -1.82
N TYR A 190 0.12 -14.55 -1.52
CA TYR A 190 0.21 -15.98 -1.29
C TYR A 190 -0.71 -16.41 -0.15
N ARG A 191 -1.48 -17.49 -0.37
CA ARG A 191 -2.47 -17.98 0.59
C ARG A 191 -1.82 -18.51 1.87
N ALA A 192 -2.06 -17.85 3.01
CA ALA A 192 -1.63 -18.34 4.30
C ALA A 192 -2.41 -19.57 4.77
N GLU A 193 -3.62 -19.76 4.27
CA GLU A 193 -4.50 -20.90 4.55
C GLU A 193 -4.01 -22.19 3.89
N ASP A 194 -3.22 -22.07 2.81
CA ASP A 194 -2.70 -23.21 2.07
C ASP A 194 -1.25 -23.51 2.48
N LEU A 195 -1.09 -24.59 3.24
CA LEU A 195 0.22 -25.03 3.71
C LEU A 195 1.08 -25.67 2.60
N SER A 196 0.50 -26.06 1.46
CA SER A 196 1.22 -26.63 0.33
C SER A 196 1.95 -25.60 -0.52
N VAL A 197 1.57 -24.30 -0.43
CA VAL A 197 2.28 -23.22 -1.09
C VAL A 197 3.67 -23.05 -0.47
N PRO A 198 4.78 -23.25 -1.23
CA PRO A 198 6.14 -23.35 -0.68
C PRO A 198 6.80 -21.99 -0.44
N ILE A 199 6.04 -21.07 0.17
CA ILE A 199 6.46 -19.71 0.52
C ILE A 199 6.54 -19.59 2.05
N LYS A 200 7.52 -18.84 2.56
CA LYS A 200 7.68 -18.60 4.00
C LYS A 200 6.41 -17.98 4.58
N LYS A 201 6.00 -18.44 5.77
CA LYS A 201 4.75 -18.03 6.41
C LYS A 201 4.58 -16.50 6.50
N ILE A 202 5.66 -15.77 6.80
CA ILE A 202 5.63 -14.32 6.96
C ILE A 202 5.36 -13.56 5.65
N HIS A 203 5.64 -14.19 4.50
CA HIS A 203 5.35 -13.67 3.16
C HIS A 203 4.01 -14.18 2.62
N LYS A 204 3.12 -14.69 3.47
CA LYS A 204 1.77 -15.11 3.11
C LYS A 204 0.75 -14.27 3.87
N MET A 205 -0.40 -14.03 3.26
CA MET A 205 -1.54 -13.40 3.93
C MET A 205 -2.78 -14.28 3.85
N SER A 206 -3.56 -14.31 4.93
CA SER A 206 -4.90 -14.88 4.86
C SER A 206 -5.90 -13.86 4.30
N GLU A 207 -6.94 -14.34 3.63
CA GLU A 207 -8.05 -13.50 3.17
C GLU A 207 -8.64 -12.70 4.35
N LYS A 208 -8.83 -13.36 5.51
CA LYS A 208 -9.33 -12.69 6.71
C LYS A 208 -8.48 -11.52 7.15
N GLN A 209 -7.15 -11.68 7.17
CA GLN A 209 -6.22 -10.61 7.58
C GLN A 209 -6.21 -9.47 6.55
N ALA A 210 -6.14 -9.79 5.26
CA ALA A 210 -6.18 -8.80 4.20
C ALA A 210 -7.46 -7.96 4.24
N VAL A 211 -8.62 -8.60 4.36
CA VAL A 211 -9.92 -7.92 4.47
C VAL A 211 -9.98 -7.03 5.71
N LEU A 212 -9.47 -7.52 6.86
CA LEU A 212 -9.44 -6.74 8.11
C LEU A 212 -8.61 -5.45 7.92
N GLU A 213 -7.41 -5.55 7.35
CA GLU A 213 -6.51 -4.41 7.16
C GLU A 213 -7.06 -3.43 6.09
N MET A 214 -7.58 -3.93 4.97
CA MET A 214 -8.18 -3.10 3.92
C MET A 214 -9.44 -2.38 4.39
N LYS A 215 -10.30 -3.06 5.19
CA LYS A 215 -11.47 -2.43 5.80
C LYS A 215 -11.08 -1.28 6.73
N ALA A 216 -10.05 -1.47 7.55
CA ALA A 216 -9.53 -0.41 8.42
C ALA A 216 -8.96 0.79 7.64
N ALA A 217 -8.59 0.60 6.38
CA ALA A 217 -8.14 1.64 5.46
C ALA A 217 -9.28 2.26 4.63
N GLY A 218 -10.53 1.83 4.82
CA GLY A 218 -11.73 2.32 4.12
C GLY A 218 -11.87 1.72 2.72
N PHE A 219 -11.63 0.42 2.60
CA PHE A 219 -11.92 -0.37 1.42
C PHE A 219 -12.87 -1.52 1.77
N ASN A 220 -13.77 -1.86 0.86
CA ASN A 220 -14.62 -3.03 0.95
C ASN A 220 -14.15 -4.10 -0.04
N LEU A 221 -14.12 -5.36 0.41
CA LEU A 221 -13.89 -6.48 -0.50
C LEU A 221 -15.09 -6.62 -1.43
N LYS A 222 -14.86 -6.47 -2.75
CA LYS A 222 -15.86 -6.74 -3.78
C LYS A 222 -15.96 -8.22 -4.09
N LYS A 223 -14.82 -8.87 -4.33
CA LYS A 223 -14.72 -10.30 -4.64
C LYS A 223 -13.31 -10.83 -4.36
N ASN A 224 -13.20 -12.11 -4.03
CA ASN A 224 -11.96 -12.87 -4.11
C ASN A 224 -12.08 -13.91 -5.23
N ILE A 225 -11.34 -13.75 -6.31
CA ILE A 225 -11.37 -14.62 -7.50
C ILE A 225 -10.42 -15.78 -7.23
N ARG A 226 -10.97 -16.98 -7.02
CA ARG A 226 -10.24 -18.17 -6.54
C ARG A 226 -9.75 -19.04 -7.70
N ASN A 227 -9.04 -18.46 -8.67
CA ASN A 227 -8.57 -19.16 -9.87
C ASN A 227 -7.06 -19.09 -10.10
N LEU A 228 -6.31 -18.52 -9.14
CA LEU A 228 -4.85 -18.55 -9.15
C LEU A 228 -4.33 -19.75 -8.34
N PRO A 229 -3.22 -20.39 -8.76
CA PRO A 229 -2.72 -21.59 -8.08
C PRO A 229 -2.32 -21.35 -6.63
N TRP A 230 -1.49 -20.35 -6.34
CA TRP A 230 -0.91 -20.12 -5.01
C TRP A 230 -1.45 -18.89 -4.29
N GLN A 231 -2.11 -17.97 -5.00
CA GLN A 231 -2.44 -16.64 -4.47
C GLN A 231 -3.94 -16.44 -4.34
N HIS A 232 -4.31 -15.54 -3.42
CA HIS A 232 -5.58 -14.84 -3.49
C HIS A 232 -5.56 -13.83 -4.64
N CYS A 233 -6.72 -13.59 -5.26
CA CYS A 233 -6.94 -12.45 -6.15
C CYS A 233 -8.12 -11.64 -5.59
N MET A 234 -7.82 -10.78 -4.65
CA MET A 234 -8.81 -9.97 -3.93
C MET A 234 -8.99 -8.62 -4.60
N VAL A 235 -10.22 -8.30 -4.96
CA VAL A 235 -10.59 -7.02 -5.57
C VAL A 235 -11.32 -6.17 -4.53
N PHE A 236 -10.78 -4.98 -4.27
CA PHE A 236 -11.33 -4.02 -3.33
C PHE A 236 -11.80 -2.76 -4.04
N GLU A 237 -12.82 -2.12 -3.47
CA GLU A 237 -13.35 -0.82 -3.87
C GLU A 237 -13.35 0.12 -2.68
N LYS A 238 -13.24 1.43 -2.92
CA LYS A 238 -13.36 2.45 -1.86
C LYS A 238 -14.74 2.37 -1.19
N GLU A 239 -14.79 2.63 0.12
CA GLU A 239 -16.05 2.88 0.83
C GLU A 239 -16.72 4.16 0.34
#